data_1ef49e7124940ee573b7d3c15813bf34
#
_entry.id   1ef49e7124940ee573b7d3c15813bf34
#
_cell.length_a   1.000
_cell.length_b   1.000
_cell.length_c   1.000
_cell.angle_alpha   90.00
_cell.angle_beta   90.00
_cell.angle_gamma   90.00
#
_symmetry.space_group_name_H-M   'P 1'
#
loop_
_entity.id
_entity.type
_entity.pdbx_description
1 polymer ?
#
loop_
_entity_poly.entity_id
_entity_poly.type
_entity_poly.pdbx_seq_one_letter_code
_entity_poly.pdbx_strand_id
1 'polypeptide(L)'
;MTYRYYFAGALFCHKELIGNHLLAEAIRDRSGGEFAANLPQKEENQLRPNPLEIRDNDFRLLLESQLALFNFDGTELDSGTVVEFMAARFLQIPCVLFRTDFRSAGDQNADGEAWNLMCSGYPRTKVRFVGAMESYQRVFRAADSTAEALKNYYGELADGLISDFRELLTMPSPFASEDEALSAYCYFLTVCGGTLPAKFGEERLRSIIARRRLFS
;
A
#
# COMPACT_ATOMS: atom_id res chain seq x y z
N MET A 1 2.22 8.14 18.20
CA MET A 1 1.01 7.71 17.46
C MET A 1 1.46 6.77 16.36
N THR A 2 0.77 5.65 16.15
CA THR A 2 1.12 4.70 15.08
C THR A 2 0.15 4.86 13.92
N TYR A 3 0.67 5.11 12.72
CA TYR A 3 -0.11 5.12 11.48
C TYR A 3 -0.17 3.71 10.90
N ARG A 4 -1.37 3.26 10.54
CA ARG A 4 -1.56 2.01 9.79
C ARG A 4 -1.50 2.30 8.30
N TYR A 5 -0.76 1.48 7.56
CA TYR A 5 -0.79 1.50 6.10
C TYR A 5 -1.21 0.13 5.55
N TYR A 6 -2.04 0.15 4.51
CA TYR A 6 -2.38 -1.05 3.76
C TYR A 6 -1.23 -1.41 2.84
N PHE A 7 -0.76 -2.64 2.89
CA PHE A 7 0.33 -3.08 2.03
C PHE A 7 -0.21 -4.10 1.03
N ALA A 8 -0.44 -3.65 -0.21
CA ALA A 8 -0.89 -4.45 -1.33
C ALA A 8 0.28 -4.86 -2.23
N GLY A 9 0.16 -6.00 -2.85
CA GLY A 9 1.12 -6.56 -3.79
C GLY A 9 0.87 -8.04 -4.00
N ALA A 10 1.48 -8.62 -5.04
CA ALA A 10 1.43 -10.05 -5.25
C ALA A 10 1.85 -10.83 -3.98
N LEU A 11 1.13 -11.90 -3.67
CA LEU A 11 1.34 -12.72 -2.47
C LEU A 11 1.17 -14.22 -2.75
N PHE A 12 1.40 -14.61 -4.00
CA PHE A 12 1.10 -15.96 -4.52
C PHE A 12 2.29 -16.92 -4.46
N CYS A 13 3.50 -16.44 -4.17
CA CYS A 13 4.67 -17.28 -4.05
C CYS A 13 5.52 -16.93 -2.81
N HIS A 14 6.42 -17.85 -2.44
CA HIS A 14 7.27 -17.67 -1.25
C HIS A 14 8.13 -16.41 -1.28
N LYS A 15 8.57 -15.96 -2.49
CA LYS A 15 9.39 -14.74 -2.64
C LYS A 15 8.60 -13.50 -2.27
N GLU A 16 7.36 -13.41 -2.75
CA GLU A 16 6.44 -12.30 -2.49
C GLU A 16 6.05 -12.28 -1.01
N LEU A 17 5.61 -13.43 -0.48
CA LEU A 17 5.21 -13.54 0.93
C LEU A 17 6.33 -13.13 1.89
N ILE A 18 7.54 -13.63 1.68
CA ILE A 18 8.70 -13.30 2.54
C ILE A 18 9.18 -11.87 2.29
N GLY A 19 9.24 -11.42 1.04
CA GLY A 19 9.63 -10.06 0.69
C GLY A 19 8.71 -9.01 1.31
N ASN A 20 7.41 -9.19 1.18
CA ASN A 20 6.40 -8.31 1.79
C ASN A 20 6.53 -8.30 3.33
N HIS A 21 6.72 -9.48 3.94
CA HIS A 21 6.92 -9.59 5.39
C HIS A 21 8.16 -8.82 5.86
N LEU A 22 9.32 -9.05 5.25
CA LEU A 22 10.58 -8.41 5.63
C LEU A 22 10.53 -6.90 5.44
N LEU A 23 9.91 -6.41 4.36
CA LEU A 23 9.75 -4.98 4.13
C LEU A 23 8.83 -4.34 5.18
N ALA A 24 7.72 -4.99 5.51
CA ALA A 24 6.80 -4.49 6.54
C ALA A 24 7.47 -4.42 7.93
N GLU A 25 8.26 -5.42 8.29
CA GLU A 25 9.04 -5.44 9.54
C GLU A 25 10.11 -4.32 9.54
N ALA A 26 10.85 -4.16 8.43
CA ALA A 26 11.86 -3.11 8.30
C ALA A 26 11.27 -1.71 8.43
N ILE A 27 10.11 -1.44 7.79
CA ILE A 27 9.41 -0.15 7.94
C ILE A 27 9.01 0.09 9.40
N ARG A 28 8.45 -0.91 10.08
CA ARG A 28 8.08 -0.78 11.48
C ARG A 28 9.29 -0.47 12.36
N ASP A 29 10.35 -1.23 12.21
CA ASP A 29 11.53 -1.13 13.07
C ASP A 29 12.31 0.18 12.80
N ARG A 30 12.52 0.54 11.52
CA ARG A 30 13.22 1.78 11.13
C ARG A 30 12.44 3.05 11.49
N SER A 31 11.13 2.99 11.50
CA SER A 31 10.27 4.10 11.93
C SER A 31 10.08 4.18 13.44
N GLY A 32 10.66 3.27 14.24
CA GLY A 32 10.40 3.18 15.67
C GLY A 32 8.94 2.91 16.01
N GLY A 33 8.21 2.19 15.14
CA GLY A 33 6.79 1.88 15.29
C GLY A 33 5.85 3.01 14.86
N GLU A 34 6.34 4.07 14.23
CA GLU A 34 5.50 5.14 13.67
C GLU A 34 4.57 4.58 12.58
N PHE A 35 5.06 3.66 11.76
CA PHE A 35 4.28 3.01 10.69
C PHE A 35 4.17 1.51 10.91
N ALA A 36 2.96 0.96 10.77
CA ALA A 36 2.69 -0.46 10.90
C ALA A 36 1.77 -0.95 9.78
N ALA A 37 2.16 -2.05 9.11
CA ALA A 37 1.42 -2.61 8.00
C ALA A 37 0.13 -3.32 8.44
N ASN A 38 -0.95 -3.08 7.71
CA ASN A 38 -2.06 -4.00 7.53
C ASN A 38 -1.71 -4.86 6.31
N LEU A 39 -1.23 -6.06 6.55
CA LEU A 39 -0.70 -6.96 5.53
C LEU A 39 -1.70 -8.11 5.30
N PRO A 40 -2.36 -8.21 4.12
CA PRO A 40 -3.40 -9.20 3.84
C PRO A 40 -2.98 -10.62 4.20
N GLN A 41 -1.80 -11.04 3.80
CA GLN A 41 -1.26 -12.38 4.08
C GLN A 41 -1.17 -12.77 5.56
N LYS A 42 -1.29 -11.83 6.51
CA LYS A 42 -1.31 -12.12 7.96
C LYS A 42 -2.72 -12.37 8.49
N GLU A 43 -3.74 -11.93 7.76
CA GLU A 43 -5.15 -12.01 8.17
C GLU A 43 -5.86 -13.25 7.61
N GLU A 44 -5.27 -13.92 6.63
CA GLU A 44 -5.83 -15.11 5.97
C GLU A 44 -5.63 -16.38 6.81
N ASN A 45 -6.24 -16.45 7.99
CA ASN A 45 -6.14 -17.61 8.87
C ASN A 45 -7.25 -18.67 8.67
N GLN A 46 -8.05 -18.58 7.59
CA GLN A 46 -9.16 -19.50 7.38
C GLN A 46 -8.80 -20.62 6.41
N LEU A 47 -8.94 -21.86 6.84
CA LEU A 47 -8.66 -23.07 6.03
C LEU A 47 -9.51 -23.20 4.76
N ARG A 48 -10.66 -22.50 4.66
CA ARG A 48 -11.52 -22.39 3.47
C ARG A 48 -12.33 -21.10 3.52
N PRO A 49 -11.74 -19.93 3.31
CA PRO A 49 -12.48 -18.68 3.30
C PRO A 49 -13.40 -18.63 2.08
N ASN A 50 -14.57 -18.00 2.25
CA ASN A 50 -15.41 -17.61 1.13
C ASN A 50 -14.65 -16.54 0.31
N PRO A 51 -14.48 -16.68 -1.02
CA PRO A 51 -13.75 -15.69 -1.84
C PRO A 51 -14.26 -14.26 -1.68
N LEU A 52 -15.57 -14.07 -1.49
CA LEU A 52 -16.15 -12.76 -1.24
C LEU A 52 -15.72 -12.16 0.11
N GLU A 53 -15.57 -13.00 1.13
CA GLU A 53 -15.12 -12.57 2.45
C GLU A 53 -13.64 -12.17 2.45
N ILE A 54 -12.79 -12.83 1.64
CA ILE A 54 -11.40 -12.45 1.45
C ILE A 54 -11.35 -11.04 0.86
N ARG A 55 -12.00 -10.81 -0.28
CA ARG A 55 -12.09 -9.50 -0.92
C ARG A 55 -12.59 -8.42 0.06
N ASP A 56 -13.65 -8.71 0.78
CA ASP A 56 -14.25 -7.78 1.73
C ASP A 56 -13.31 -7.49 2.91
N ASN A 57 -12.48 -8.47 3.31
CA ASN A 57 -11.46 -8.26 4.32
C ASN A 57 -10.34 -7.33 3.84
N ASP A 58 -9.89 -7.49 2.61
CA ASP A 58 -8.86 -6.62 2.03
C ASP A 58 -9.35 -5.17 1.92
N PHE A 59 -10.55 -4.95 1.42
CA PHE A 59 -11.16 -3.62 1.42
C PHE A 59 -11.39 -3.07 2.84
N ARG A 60 -11.71 -3.91 3.82
CA ARG A 60 -11.79 -3.49 5.23
C ARG A 60 -10.43 -2.99 5.73
N LEU A 61 -9.36 -3.74 5.49
CA LEU A 61 -8.00 -3.36 5.88
C LEU A 61 -7.57 -2.05 5.20
N LEU A 62 -7.89 -1.88 3.92
CA LEU A 62 -7.65 -0.64 3.19
C LEU A 62 -8.42 0.53 3.79
N LEU A 63 -9.73 0.37 4.06
CA LEU A 63 -10.58 1.40 4.67
C LEU A 63 -10.06 1.83 6.06
N GLU A 64 -9.55 0.91 6.86
CA GLU A 64 -9.04 1.18 8.21
C GLU A 64 -7.64 1.79 8.24
N SER A 65 -6.94 1.79 7.12
CA SER A 65 -5.58 2.33 6.99
C SER A 65 -5.56 3.84 6.71
N GLN A 66 -4.55 4.55 7.22
CA GLN A 66 -4.34 5.97 6.96
C GLN A 66 -3.57 6.22 5.66
N LEU A 67 -2.77 5.25 5.24
CA LEU A 67 -1.91 5.26 4.07
C LEU A 67 -2.04 3.94 3.32
N ALA A 68 -1.52 3.88 2.11
CA ALA A 68 -1.35 2.60 1.41
C ALA A 68 0.02 2.54 0.71
N LEU A 69 0.54 1.33 0.61
CA LEU A 69 1.72 0.96 -0.16
C LEU A 69 1.30 -0.08 -1.20
N PHE A 70 1.50 0.20 -2.47
CA PHE A 70 1.21 -0.71 -3.57
C PHE A 70 2.51 -1.15 -4.20
N ASN A 71 2.86 -2.43 -4.04
CA ASN A 71 4.02 -3.01 -4.72
C ASN A 71 3.65 -3.36 -6.15
N PHE A 72 4.21 -2.62 -7.10
CA PHE A 72 4.00 -2.74 -8.55
C PHE A 72 5.13 -3.51 -9.23
N ASP A 73 5.77 -4.44 -8.52
CA ASP A 73 6.75 -5.36 -9.12
C ASP A 73 6.06 -6.37 -10.06
N GLY A 74 6.82 -6.82 -11.05
CA GLY A 74 6.35 -7.79 -12.04
C GLY A 74 6.28 -7.20 -13.45
N THR A 75 6.24 -8.08 -14.46
CA THR A 75 6.09 -7.69 -15.87
C THR A 75 4.66 -7.22 -16.18
N GLU A 76 3.69 -7.81 -15.48
CA GLU A 76 2.29 -7.37 -15.47
C GLU A 76 1.92 -7.03 -14.03
N LEU A 77 1.11 -5.99 -13.85
CA LEU A 77 0.59 -5.66 -12.52
C LEU A 77 -0.42 -6.71 -12.06
N ASP A 78 -0.32 -7.09 -10.80
CA ASP A 78 -1.36 -7.92 -10.20
C ASP A 78 -2.71 -7.20 -10.25
N SER A 79 -3.72 -7.85 -10.82
CA SER A 79 -5.04 -7.26 -11.06
C SER A 79 -5.77 -6.90 -9.75
N GLY A 80 -5.59 -7.69 -8.69
CA GLY A 80 -6.12 -7.40 -7.36
C GLY A 80 -5.53 -6.12 -6.80
N THR A 81 -4.21 -6.00 -6.85
CA THR A 81 -3.46 -4.82 -6.41
C THR A 81 -3.91 -3.55 -7.17
N VAL A 82 -4.19 -3.65 -8.48
CA VAL A 82 -4.71 -2.52 -9.27
C VAL A 82 -6.11 -2.10 -8.82
N VAL A 83 -6.99 -3.06 -8.56
CA VAL A 83 -8.35 -2.77 -8.06
C VAL A 83 -8.29 -2.09 -6.68
N GLU A 84 -7.42 -2.56 -5.79
CA GLU A 84 -7.20 -1.95 -4.47
C GLU A 84 -6.61 -0.54 -4.58
N PHE A 85 -5.67 -0.33 -5.51
CA PHE A 85 -5.14 1.00 -5.81
C PHE A 85 -6.25 1.95 -6.25
N MET A 86 -7.10 1.54 -7.19
CA MET A 86 -8.22 2.37 -7.65
C MET A 86 -9.23 2.65 -6.55
N ALA A 87 -9.50 1.68 -5.67
CA ALA A 87 -10.30 1.89 -4.47
C ALA A 87 -9.66 2.96 -3.54
N ALA A 88 -8.35 2.87 -3.31
CA ALA A 88 -7.63 3.87 -2.54
C ALA A 88 -7.70 5.27 -3.18
N ARG A 89 -7.65 5.37 -4.52
CA ARG A 89 -7.81 6.66 -5.23
C ARG A 89 -9.19 7.23 -5.05
N PHE A 90 -10.22 6.43 -5.20
CA PHE A 90 -11.61 6.84 -4.97
C PHE A 90 -11.83 7.35 -3.54
N LEU A 91 -11.24 6.69 -2.57
CA LEU A 91 -11.34 7.05 -1.14
C LEU A 91 -10.33 8.11 -0.70
N GLN A 92 -9.51 8.64 -1.62
CA GLN A 92 -8.47 9.63 -1.37
C GLN A 92 -7.46 9.22 -0.28
N ILE A 93 -7.18 7.93 -0.16
CA ILE A 93 -6.16 7.40 0.75
C ILE A 93 -4.78 7.72 0.15
N PRO A 94 -3.91 8.48 0.83
CA PRO A 94 -2.58 8.77 0.29
C PRO A 94 -1.78 7.48 0.14
N CYS A 95 -1.03 7.35 -0.97
CA CYS A 95 -0.31 6.10 -1.22
C CYS A 95 1.03 6.28 -1.91
N VAL A 96 1.87 5.25 -1.75
CA VAL A 96 3.10 5.08 -2.52
C VAL A 96 2.90 3.93 -3.50
N LEU A 97 3.21 4.17 -4.78
CA LEU A 97 3.45 3.13 -5.76
C LEU A 97 4.94 2.79 -5.69
N PHE A 98 5.25 1.58 -5.28
CA PHE A 98 6.59 1.09 -5.06
C PHE A 98 6.96 0.06 -6.11
N ARG A 99 8.10 0.25 -6.77
CA ARG A 99 8.58 -0.70 -7.76
C ARG A 99 10.08 -0.89 -7.66
N THR A 100 10.50 -2.15 -7.65
CA THR A 100 11.89 -2.56 -7.66
C THR A 100 12.27 -3.33 -8.93
N ASP A 101 11.28 -3.78 -9.70
CA ASP A 101 11.48 -4.48 -10.97
C ASP A 101 11.91 -3.49 -12.07
N PHE A 102 13.09 -3.69 -12.63
CA PHE A 102 13.64 -2.82 -13.68
C PHE A 102 13.08 -3.10 -15.08
N ARG A 103 12.31 -4.16 -15.25
CA ARG A 103 11.68 -4.48 -16.53
C ARG A 103 10.51 -3.54 -16.75
N SER A 104 10.42 -2.95 -17.94
CA SER A 104 9.24 -2.18 -18.37
C SER A 104 8.23 -3.12 -19.02
N ALA A 105 6.95 -2.83 -18.82
CA ALA A 105 5.83 -3.54 -19.43
C ALA A 105 4.73 -2.56 -19.83
N GLY A 106 3.90 -2.94 -20.78
CA GLY A 106 2.75 -2.14 -21.24
C GLY A 106 3.08 -1.06 -22.25
N ASP A 107 2.30 0.02 -22.27
CA ASP A 107 2.29 1.10 -23.28
C ASP A 107 3.45 2.08 -23.15
N GLN A 108 4.57 1.70 -22.56
CA GLN A 108 5.58 2.59 -22.04
C GLN A 108 6.46 3.20 -23.13
N ASN A 109 6.53 4.52 -23.16
CA ASN A 109 7.61 5.28 -23.79
C ASN A 109 8.82 5.39 -22.84
N ALA A 110 9.99 5.72 -23.37
CA ALA A 110 11.23 5.84 -22.60
C ALA A 110 11.17 6.77 -21.37
N ASP A 111 10.24 7.72 -21.37
CA ASP A 111 10.04 8.72 -20.32
C ASP A 111 8.84 8.42 -19.41
N GLY A 112 8.17 7.27 -19.59
CA GLY A 112 6.98 6.86 -18.82
C GLY A 112 7.28 6.01 -17.60
N GLU A 113 6.27 5.79 -16.77
CA GLU A 113 6.34 4.86 -15.65
C GLU A 113 6.32 3.40 -16.16
N ALA A 114 6.91 2.49 -15.39
CA ALA A 114 7.13 1.10 -15.83
C ALA A 114 5.86 0.20 -15.69
N TRP A 115 4.66 0.78 -15.82
CA TRP A 115 3.36 0.09 -15.74
C TRP A 115 2.30 0.77 -16.61
N ASN A 116 1.09 0.24 -16.63
CA ASN A 116 -0.02 0.78 -17.40
C ASN A 116 -0.35 2.23 -17.01
N LEU A 117 -0.44 3.12 -17.99
CA LEU A 117 -0.72 4.55 -17.84
C LEU A 117 -1.97 4.85 -17.00
N MET A 118 -2.95 3.96 -17.01
CA MET A 118 -4.18 4.11 -16.21
C MET A 118 -3.94 4.09 -14.70
N CYS A 119 -2.73 3.70 -14.25
CA CYS A 119 -2.32 3.72 -12.84
C CYS A 119 -1.44 4.92 -12.49
N SER A 120 -1.32 5.93 -13.37
CA SER A 120 -0.39 7.05 -13.23
C SER A 120 -1.09 8.39 -13.04
N GLY A 121 -0.37 9.38 -12.47
CA GLY A 121 -0.80 10.79 -12.44
C GLY A 121 -1.86 11.14 -11.39
N TYR A 122 -2.18 10.27 -10.46
CA TYR A 122 -3.19 10.53 -9.43
C TYR A 122 -2.67 11.45 -8.30
N PRO A 123 -3.53 12.35 -7.77
CA PRO A 123 -3.18 13.18 -6.62
C PRO A 123 -2.90 12.32 -5.38
N ARG A 124 -2.13 12.85 -4.44
CA ARG A 124 -1.75 12.18 -3.19
C ARG A 124 -1.13 10.79 -3.41
N THR A 125 -0.40 10.66 -4.52
CA THR A 125 0.29 9.44 -4.91
C THR A 125 1.76 9.76 -5.16
N LYS A 126 2.66 9.08 -4.49
CA LYS A 126 4.09 9.12 -4.75
C LYS A 126 4.53 7.87 -5.47
N VAL A 127 5.47 8.02 -6.38
CA VAL A 127 6.13 6.91 -7.06
C VAL A 127 7.52 6.76 -6.46
N ARG A 128 7.86 5.56 -6.01
CA ARG A 128 9.20 5.18 -5.56
C ARG A 128 9.71 4.02 -6.40
N PHE A 129 10.61 4.36 -7.29
CA PHE A 129 11.34 3.38 -8.08
C PHE A 129 12.73 3.13 -7.48
N VAL A 130 13.11 1.86 -7.31
CA VAL A 130 14.42 1.46 -6.77
C VAL A 130 15.06 0.44 -7.70
N GLY A 131 16.30 0.69 -8.12
CA GLY A 131 17.10 -0.26 -8.88
C GLY A 131 17.52 -1.45 -8.02
N ALA A 132 16.66 -2.49 -7.95
CA ALA A 132 16.87 -3.64 -7.07
C ALA A 132 18.22 -4.33 -7.28
N MET A 133 18.64 -4.52 -8.52
CA MET A 133 19.89 -5.21 -8.84
C MET A 133 21.12 -4.44 -8.35
N GLU A 134 21.15 -3.13 -8.56
CA GLU A 134 22.26 -2.27 -8.12
C GLU A 134 22.35 -2.25 -6.58
N SER A 135 21.24 -2.01 -5.92
CA SER A 135 21.15 -2.00 -4.45
C SER A 135 21.53 -3.35 -3.85
N TYR A 136 21.05 -4.46 -4.44
CA TYR A 136 21.40 -5.81 -4.03
C TYR A 136 22.92 -6.04 -4.11
N GLN A 137 23.53 -5.76 -5.27
CA GLN A 137 24.97 -6.00 -5.46
C GLN A 137 25.80 -5.17 -4.50
N ARG A 138 25.46 -3.91 -4.30
CA ARG A 138 26.16 -3.02 -3.39
C ARG A 138 26.11 -3.49 -1.95
N VAL A 139 24.90 -3.80 -1.46
CA VAL A 139 24.67 -4.17 -0.06
C VAL A 139 25.26 -5.55 0.25
N PHE A 140 25.02 -6.54 -0.62
CA PHE A 140 25.48 -7.92 -0.38
C PHE A 140 26.99 -8.09 -0.52
N ARG A 141 27.68 -7.23 -1.28
CA ARG A 141 29.16 -7.23 -1.33
C ARG A 141 29.79 -6.58 -0.11
N ALA A 142 29.10 -5.66 0.55
CA ALA A 142 29.62 -4.91 1.70
C ALA A 142 29.34 -5.59 3.05
N ALA A 143 28.42 -6.55 3.11
CA ALA A 143 27.99 -7.18 4.35
C ALA A 143 28.83 -8.43 4.67
N ASP A 144 29.09 -8.65 5.96
CA ASP A 144 29.81 -9.81 6.46
C ASP A 144 28.94 -11.08 6.55
N SER A 145 27.63 -10.93 6.46
CA SER A 145 26.68 -12.04 6.50
C SER A 145 25.41 -11.76 5.72
N THR A 146 24.71 -12.82 5.30
CA THR A 146 23.41 -12.70 4.64
C THR A 146 22.37 -12.01 5.54
N ALA A 147 22.39 -12.25 6.84
CA ALA A 147 21.47 -11.63 7.79
C ALA A 147 21.69 -10.11 7.85
N GLU A 148 22.94 -9.69 7.88
CA GLU A 148 23.31 -8.27 7.83
C GLU A 148 22.94 -7.65 6.48
N ALA A 149 23.24 -8.31 5.37
CA ALA A 149 22.86 -7.86 4.04
C ALA A 149 21.36 -7.64 3.91
N LEU A 150 20.53 -8.60 4.37
CA LEU A 150 19.08 -8.48 4.36
C LEU A 150 18.61 -7.30 5.21
N LYS A 151 19.12 -7.15 6.42
CA LYS A 151 18.79 -6.04 7.32
C LYS A 151 19.09 -4.69 6.68
N ASN A 152 20.26 -4.56 6.06
CA ASN A 152 20.71 -3.32 5.42
C ASN A 152 19.88 -3.04 4.16
N TYR A 153 19.67 -4.05 3.31
CA TYR A 153 18.88 -3.91 2.06
C TYR A 153 17.43 -3.47 2.34
N TYR A 154 16.72 -4.19 3.21
CA TYR A 154 15.35 -3.82 3.56
C TYR A 154 15.29 -2.52 4.38
N GLY A 155 16.33 -2.22 5.16
CA GLY A 155 16.47 -0.95 5.87
C GLY A 155 16.52 0.25 4.93
N GLU A 156 17.30 0.18 3.84
CA GLU A 156 17.35 1.25 2.84
C GLU A 156 16.02 1.44 2.10
N LEU A 157 15.35 0.35 1.73
CA LEU A 157 14.02 0.42 1.12
C LEU A 157 13.03 1.09 2.08
N ALA A 158 13.06 0.69 3.34
CA ALA A 158 12.17 1.21 4.39
C ALA A 158 12.40 2.71 4.63
N ASP A 159 13.65 3.18 4.71
CA ASP A 159 13.97 4.60 4.95
C ASP A 159 13.36 5.49 3.85
N GLY A 160 13.45 5.07 2.60
CA GLY A 160 12.83 5.77 1.50
C GLY A 160 11.30 5.84 1.61
N LEU A 161 10.65 4.70 1.90
CA LEU A 161 9.20 4.61 2.05
C LEU A 161 8.68 5.40 3.26
N ILE A 162 9.41 5.39 4.38
CA ILE A 162 9.09 6.19 5.58
C ILE A 162 9.10 7.68 5.24
N SER A 163 10.10 8.15 4.48
CA SER A 163 10.16 9.54 4.02
C SER A 163 8.94 9.90 3.16
N ASP A 164 8.55 9.02 2.23
CA ASP A 164 7.37 9.24 1.38
C ASP A 164 6.07 9.26 2.20
N PHE A 165 5.92 8.37 3.16
CA PHE A 165 4.75 8.33 4.04
C PHE A 165 4.61 9.63 4.84
N ARG A 166 5.71 10.14 5.40
CA ARG A 166 5.69 11.42 6.15
C ARG A 166 5.26 12.59 5.27
N GLU A 167 5.77 12.66 4.04
CA GLU A 167 5.37 13.69 3.09
C GLU A 167 3.89 13.57 2.70
N LEU A 168 3.41 12.36 2.41
CA LEU A 168 2.01 12.11 2.07
C LEU A 168 1.03 12.51 3.18
N LEU A 169 1.43 12.36 4.46
CA LEU A 169 0.61 12.77 5.60
C LEU A 169 0.45 14.29 5.70
N THR A 170 1.31 15.08 5.04
CA THR A 170 1.18 16.55 4.99
C THR A 170 0.32 17.05 3.85
N MET A 171 -0.03 16.18 2.89
CA MET A 171 -0.81 16.57 1.72
C MET A 171 -2.29 16.77 2.09
N PRO A 172 -2.90 17.89 1.69
CA PRO A 172 -4.31 18.15 1.99
C PRO A 172 -5.23 17.13 1.31
N SER A 173 -6.40 16.93 1.90
CA SER A 173 -7.47 16.17 1.26
C SER A 173 -8.07 16.95 0.09
N PRO A 174 -8.44 16.26 -1.00
CA PRO A 174 -9.24 16.88 -2.06
C PRO A 174 -10.73 16.96 -1.72
N PHE A 175 -11.20 16.27 -0.69
CA PHE A 175 -12.57 16.44 -0.20
C PHE A 175 -12.73 17.80 0.45
N ALA A 176 -13.79 18.54 0.11
CA ALA A 176 -14.06 19.87 0.66
C ALA A 176 -14.59 19.81 2.10
N SER A 177 -15.17 18.67 2.52
CA SER A 177 -15.72 18.50 3.86
C SER A 177 -15.72 17.04 4.32
N GLU A 178 -15.90 16.84 5.62
CA GLU A 178 -16.08 15.50 6.19
C GLU A 178 -17.33 14.80 5.63
N ASP A 179 -18.41 15.55 5.41
CA ASP A 179 -19.65 14.99 4.86
C ASP A 179 -19.51 14.57 3.40
N GLU A 180 -18.71 15.28 2.61
CA GLU A 180 -18.36 14.86 1.25
C GLU A 180 -17.56 13.56 1.28
N ALA A 181 -16.55 13.47 2.14
CA ALA A 181 -15.79 12.25 2.33
C ALA A 181 -16.68 11.10 2.78
N LEU A 182 -17.55 11.32 3.76
CA LEU A 182 -18.49 10.31 4.24
C LEU A 182 -19.41 9.82 3.11
N SER A 183 -19.94 10.72 2.31
CA SER A 183 -20.78 10.38 1.16
C SER A 183 -20.06 9.48 0.15
N ALA A 184 -18.79 9.79 -0.15
CA ALA A 184 -17.96 8.98 -1.03
C ALA A 184 -17.69 7.59 -0.44
N TYR A 185 -17.43 7.50 0.86
CA TYR A 185 -17.20 6.23 1.54
C TYR A 185 -18.46 5.35 1.59
N CYS A 186 -19.62 5.94 1.90
CA CYS A 186 -20.89 5.23 1.85
C CYS A 186 -21.20 4.71 0.45
N TYR A 187 -20.95 5.54 -0.57
CA TYR A 187 -21.13 5.12 -1.97
C TYR A 187 -20.17 3.98 -2.36
N PHE A 188 -18.91 4.06 -1.96
CA PHE A 188 -17.94 2.98 -2.17
C PHE A 188 -18.43 1.65 -1.57
N LEU A 189 -18.88 1.66 -0.31
CA LEU A 189 -19.43 0.48 0.34
C LEU A 189 -20.63 -0.09 -0.43
N THR A 190 -21.52 0.78 -0.93
CA THR A 190 -22.68 0.38 -1.73
C THR A 190 -22.27 -0.32 -3.02
N VAL A 191 -21.26 0.24 -3.72
CA VAL A 191 -20.75 -0.33 -4.98
C VAL A 191 -20.02 -1.66 -4.74
N CYS A 192 -19.23 -1.78 -3.67
CA CYS A 192 -18.56 -3.03 -3.31
C CYS A 192 -19.55 -4.13 -2.92
N GLY A 193 -20.66 -3.77 -2.25
CA GLY A 193 -21.64 -4.74 -1.77
C GLY A 193 -21.04 -5.76 -0.80
N GLY A 194 -21.44 -7.03 -0.94
CA GLY A 194 -20.96 -8.11 -0.10
C GLY A 194 -21.30 -7.93 1.37
N THR A 195 -20.34 -8.18 2.26
CA THR A 195 -20.52 -8.02 3.72
C THR A 195 -20.06 -6.64 4.23
N LEU A 196 -19.43 -5.83 3.36
CA LEU A 196 -18.82 -4.55 3.75
C LEU A 196 -19.84 -3.54 4.30
N PRO A 197 -21.00 -3.29 3.65
CA PRO A 197 -21.95 -2.30 4.16
C PRO A 197 -22.42 -2.60 5.59
N ALA A 198 -22.56 -3.88 5.95
CA ALA A 198 -22.98 -4.28 7.29
C ALA A 198 -21.87 -4.09 8.34
N LYS A 199 -20.60 -4.03 7.93
CA LYS A 199 -19.43 -3.88 8.82
C LYS A 199 -19.10 -2.42 9.15
N PHE A 200 -19.62 -1.45 8.37
CA PHE A 200 -19.27 -0.04 8.46
C PHE A 200 -20.52 0.84 8.58
N GLY A 201 -20.93 1.12 9.81
CA GLY A 201 -21.91 2.17 10.08
C GLY A 201 -21.28 3.57 9.95
N GLU A 202 -22.13 4.60 9.86
CA GLU A 202 -21.73 6.00 9.69
C GLU A 202 -20.73 6.47 10.76
N GLU A 203 -20.96 6.16 12.02
CA GLU A 203 -20.07 6.53 13.13
C GLU A 203 -18.65 5.97 12.94
N ARG A 204 -18.54 4.71 12.51
CA ARG A 204 -17.24 4.08 12.22
C ARG A 204 -16.55 4.77 11.06
N LEU A 205 -17.27 5.11 9.99
CA LEU A 205 -16.72 5.82 8.85
C LEU A 205 -16.23 7.21 9.24
N ARG A 206 -16.99 7.98 10.01
CA ARG A 206 -16.56 9.29 10.54
C ARG A 206 -15.29 9.16 11.37
N SER A 207 -15.19 8.15 12.23
CA SER A 207 -13.98 7.87 12.99
C SER A 207 -12.77 7.55 12.11
N ILE A 208 -12.95 6.83 11.01
CA ILE A 208 -11.89 6.54 10.03
C ILE A 208 -11.44 7.81 9.33
N ILE A 209 -12.39 8.62 8.84
CA ILE A 209 -12.13 9.89 8.15
C ILE A 209 -11.36 10.85 9.07
N ALA A 210 -11.80 11.01 10.31
CA ALA A 210 -11.15 11.86 11.31
C ALA A 210 -9.70 11.42 11.60
N ARG A 211 -9.44 10.11 11.72
CA ARG A 211 -8.08 9.58 11.95
C ARG A 211 -7.13 9.84 10.79
N ARG A 212 -7.63 10.04 9.58
CA ARG A 212 -6.80 10.37 8.41
C ARG A 212 -6.37 11.83 8.39
N ARG A 213 -6.88 12.66 9.29
CA ARG A 213 -6.59 14.11 9.35
C ARG A 213 -6.77 14.79 8.00
N LEU A 214 -7.84 14.43 7.28
CA LEU A 214 -8.11 14.96 5.95
C LEU A 214 -8.45 16.46 5.99
N PHE A 215 -8.95 16.91 7.13
CA PHE A 215 -9.43 18.29 7.37
C PHE A 215 -8.70 18.86 8.58
N SER A 216 -7.59 19.54 8.37
CA SER A 216 -6.85 20.30 9.39
C SER A 216 -6.84 21.79 9.05
#